data_82d03d68812fa98abbdbfd3934dfc2ad
#
_entry.id   82d03d68812fa98abbdbfd3934dfc2ad
#
_cell.length_a   1.000
_cell.length_b   1.000
_cell.length_c   1.000
_cell.angle_alpha   90.00
_cell.angle_beta   90.00
_cell.angle_gamma   90.00
#
_symmetry.space_group_name_H-M   'P 1'
#
loop_
_entity.id
_entity.type
_entity.pdbx_description
1 polymer ?
#
loop_
_entity_poly.entity_id
_entity_poly.type
_entity_poly.pdbx_seq_one_letter_code
_entity_poly.pdbx_strand_id
1 'polypeptide(L)'
;LAKGSNMRIFKHIRTRLDEANLELGKSRGEAPDAKGTNRRFSHMMAIAPNASSSIIMGNTSPSIEPWRANAYRQDTLSGAHLNKNKYLDAVIKEEAKNKKEGWYEDVWSSIIANDGSVQHLTWMDQRTKDVYKTSMEIDQRWVIDLAADRQKFIDQAQSLNVFFRPDANIKYLHAVHYLAWKQGLKTLYYCRSEKIGKADKVAKRIEREAIKEIDFKTMIEGDTCLACEG
;
A
#
# COMPACT_ATOMS: atom_id res chain seq x y z
N LEU A 1 -11.34 0.69 -16.22
CA LEU A 1 -11.71 1.78 -15.29
C LEU A 1 -10.49 2.32 -14.54
N ALA A 2 -9.70 1.51 -13.83
CA ALA A 2 -8.57 1.97 -12.98
C ALA A 2 -7.54 2.80 -13.75
N LYS A 3 -7.06 2.35 -14.92
CA LYS A 3 -6.11 3.10 -15.77
C LYS A 3 -6.67 4.47 -16.17
N GLY A 4 -7.91 4.52 -16.64
CA GLY A 4 -8.53 5.77 -17.05
C GLY A 4 -8.72 6.77 -15.89
N SER A 5 -9.09 6.28 -14.70
CA SER A 5 -9.20 7.12 -13.50
C SER A 5 -7.84 7.62 -13.03
N ASN A 6 -6.83 6.74 -12.99
CA ASN A 6 -5.46 7.09 -12.67
C ASN A 6 -4.93 8.22 -13.57
N MET A 7 -5.06 8.08 -14.88
CA MET A 7 -4.62 9.12 -15.83
C MET A 7 -5.38 10.45 -15.66
N ARG A 8 -6.71 10.42 -15.47
CA ARG A 8 -7.50 11.64 -15.27
C ARG A 8 -7.10 12.39 -14.01
N ILE A 9 -6.92 11.67 -12.91
CA ILE A 9 -6.51 12.25 -11.61
C ILE A 9 -5.15 12.94 -11.76
N PHE A 10 -4.13 12.23 -12.25
CA PHE A 10 -2.79 12.78 -12.34
C PHE A 10 -2.67 13.88 -13.38
N LYS A 11 -3.39 13.79 -14.50
CA LYS A 11 -3.50 14.90 -15.48
C LYS A 11 -4.10 16.14 -14.83
N HIS A 12 -5.19 16.00 -14.07
CA HIS A 12 -5.83 17.14 -13.40
C HIS A 12 -4.88 17.78 -12.38
N ILE A 13 -4.24 16.98 -11.53
CA ILE A 13 -3.26 17.48 -10.55
C ILE A 13 -2.14 18.24 -11.28
N ARG A 14 -1.58 17.68 -12.34
CA ARG A 14 -0.54 18.33 -13.13
C ARG A 14 -0.97 19.66 -13.72
N THR A 15 -2.15 19.72 -14.30
CA THR A 15 -2.69 20.97 -14.87
C THR A 15 -2.78 22.05 -13.80
N ARG A 16 -3.30 21.73 -12.61
CA ARG A 16 -3.41 22.71 -11.49
C ARG A 16 -2.05 23.13 -10.94
N LEU A 17 -1.10 22.21 -10.89
CA LEU A 17 0.27 22.54 -10.48
C LEU A 17 0.97 23.45 -11.49
N ASP A 18 0.81 23.23 -12.79
CA ASP A 18 1.37 24.10 -13.82
C ASP A 18 0.79 25.52 -13.75
N GLU A 19 -0.53 25.66 -13.58
CA GLU A 19 -1.21 26.96 -13.38
C GLU A 19 -0.67 27.70 -12.14
N ALA A 20 -0.63 27.04 -10.99
CA ALA A 20 -0.12 27.61 -9.76
C ALA A 20 1.38 27.96 -9.85
N ASN A 21 2.18 27.15 -10.52
CA ASN A 21 3.61 27.39 -10.71
C ASN A 21 3.87 28.67 -11.53
N LEU A 22 3.10 28.90 -12.58
CA LEU A 22 3.18 30.12 -13.40
C LEU A 22 2.72 31.37 -12.62
N GLU A 23 1.65 31.27 -11.84
CA GLU A 23 1.16 32.34 -11.00
C GLU A 23 2.20 32.74 -9.92
N LEU A 24 2.78 31.74 -9.26
CA LEU A 24 3.82 31.95 -8.27
C LEU A 24 5.12 32.49 -8.90
N GLY A 25 5.47 32.06 -10.11
CA GLY A 25 6.60 32.59 -10.84
C GLY A 25 6.47 34.08 -11.15
N LYS A 26 5.27 34.53 -11.54
CA LYS A 26 4.96 35.95 -11.76
C LYS A 26 5.01 36.77 -10.45
N SER A 27 4.47 36.25 -9.37
CA SER A 27 4.33 37.00 -8.10
C SER A 27 5.59 36.95 -7.21
N ARG A 28 6.39 35.86 -7.29
CA ARG A 28 7.53 35.59 -6.39
C ARG A 28 8.87 35.43 -7.11
N GLY A 29 8.88 35.60 -8.44
CA GLY A 29 10.04 35.37 -9.28
C GLY A 29 10.26 33.92 -9.67
N GLU A 30 11.05 33.72 -10.71
CA GLU A 30 11.39 32.42 -11.27
C GLU A 30 12.42 31.68 -10.42
N ALA A 31 12.44 30.34 -10.53
CA ALA A 31 13.55 29.54 -10.03
C ALA A 31 14.84 29.83 -10.81
N PRO A 32 16.02 29.77 -10.17
CA PRO A 32 17.31 30.07 -10.81
C PRO A 32 17.58 29.20 -12.06
N ASP A 33 17.16 27.93 -12.04
CA ASP A 33 17.30 26.93 -13.10
C ASP A 33 16.11 26.89 -14.08
N ALA A 34 15.11 27.76 -13.89
CA ALA A 34 13.94 27.87 -14.75
C ALA A 34 13.77 29.30 -15.33
N LYS A 35 14.85 30.07 -15.45
CA LYS A 35 14.85 31.45 -15.98
C LYS A 35 14.25 31.51 -17.37
N GLY A 36 13.40 32.51 -17.58
CA GLY A 36 12.72 32.75 -18.87
C GLY A 36 11.48 31.88 -19.07
N THR A 37 11.08 31.09 -18.10
CA THR A 37 9.91 30.21 -18.18
C THR A 37 8.69 30.69 -17.40
N ASN A 38 8.82 31.74 -16.62
CA ASN A 38 7.84 32.23 -15.64
C ASN A 38 7.44 31.18 -14.60
N ARG A 39 8.29 30.19 -14.30
CA ARG A 39 8.03 29.13 -13.33
C ARG A 39 8.76 29.38 -12.02
N ARG A 40 8.03 29.27 -10.91
CA ARG A 40 8.60 29.33 -9.56
C ARG A 40 9.38 28.09 -9.18
N PHE A 41 8.98 26.93 -9.69
CA PHE A 41 9.59 25.62 -9.39
C PHE A 41 9.94 24.91 -10.70
N SER A 42 11.15 24.37 -10.78
CA SER A 42 11.58 23.51 -11.90
C SER A 42 10.93 22.12 -11.84
N HIS A 43 10.69 21.62 -10.61
CA HIS A 43 10.04 20.35 -10.36
C HIS A 43 8.89 20.53 -9.37
N MET A 44 7.74 19.88 -9.64
CA MET A 44 6.52 20.12 -8.88
C MET A 44 5.97 18.87 -8.20
N MET A 45 6.27 17.69 -8.71
CA MET A 45 5.63 16.48 -8.23
C MET A 45 6.56 15.28 -8.21
N ALA A 46 6.57 14.60 -7.07
CA ALA A 46 7.13 13.27 -6.83
C ALA A 46 6.14 12.43 -6.02
N ILE A 47 6.29 11.12 -6.00
CA ILE A 47 5.53 10.25 -5.10
C ILE A 47 6.48 9.71 -4.04
N ALA A 48 6.25 10.14 -2.80
CA ALA A 48 6.98 9.69 -1.63
C ALA A 48 6.39 8.37 -1.05
N PRO A 49 7.10 7.65 -0.17
CA PRO A 49 6.62 6.39 0.41
C PRO A 49 5.35 6.52 1.27
N ASN A 50 5.13 7.59 1.98
CA ASN A 50 3.93 7.97 2.77
C ASN A 50 3.38 6.89 3.73
N ALA A 51 4.22 6.01 4.26
CA ALA A 51 3.76 4.92 5.14
C ALA A 51 3.06 5.46 6.41
N SER A 52 3.73 6.34 7.17
CA SER A 52 3.17 6.92 8.39
C SER A 52 2.03 7.89 8.10
N SER A 53 2.12 8.69 7.04
CA SER A 53 1.08 9.63 6.64
C SER A 53 -0.23 8.94 6.31
N SER A 54 -0.20 7.75 5.71
CA SER A 54 -1.40 6.98 5.37
C SER A 54 -2.20 6.58 6.61
N ILE A 55 -1.53 6.32 7.72
CA ILE A 55 -2.18 5.98 8.99
C ILE A 55 -2.92 7.20 9.54
N ILE A 56 -2.28 8.37 9.54
CA ILE A 56 -2.88 9.64 10.00
C ILE A 56 -4.08 10.02 9.12
N MET A 57 -4.01 9.77 7.82
CA MET A 57 -5.05 10.09 6.84
C MET A 57 -6.20 9.07 6.79
N GLY A 58 -6.37 8.25 7.80
CA GLY A 58 -7.50 7.34 7.93
C GLY A 58 -7.25 5.91 7.46
N ASN A 59 -6.06 5.41 7.67
CA ASN A 59 -5.71 4.02 7.46
C ASN A 59 -5.94 3.56 6.01
N THR A 60 -5.44 4.33 5.07
CA THR A 60 -5.38 3.99 3.63
C THR A 60 -4.09 3.24 3.33
N SER A 61 -3.98 2.62 2.16
CA SER A 61 -2.74 1.94 1.75
C SER A 61 -1.54 2.90 1.74
N PRO A 62 -0.33 2.43 2.05
CA PRO A 62 0.87 3.25 2.01
C PRO A 62 1.11 3.79 0.60
N SER A 63 1.41 5.09 0.49
CA SER A 63 1.68 5.72 -0.80
C SER A 63 0.60 5.42 -1.84
N ILE A 64 0.98 4.97 -3.04
CA ILE A 64 0.10 4.63 -4.17
C ILE A 64 0.12 3.11 -4.45
N GLU A 65 0.38 2.33 -3.44
CA GLU A 65 0.54 0.88 -3.52
C GLU A 65 -0.74 0.14 -3.11
N PRO A 66 -0.94 -1.09 -3.59
CA PRO A 66 -2.00 -1.94 -3.09
C PRO A 66 -1.76 -2.33 -1.62
N TRP A 67 -2.82 -2.67 -0.91
CA TRP A 67 -2.74 -3.17 0.46
C TRP A 67 -1.90 -4.43 0.54
N ARG A 68 -0.98 -4.48 1.50
CA ARG A 68 -0.19 -5.69 1.77
C ARG A 68 -1.04 -6.82 2.33
N ALA A 69 -1.99 -6.49 3.21
CA ALA A 69 -2.92 -7.40 3.84
C ALA A 69 -4.20 -6.65 4.20
N ASN A 70 -5.37 -7.28 4.12
CA ASN A 70 -6.64 -6.67 4.52
C ASN A 70 -6.81 -6.58 6.05
N ALA A 71 -6.01 -7.34 6.81
CA ALA A 71 -5.88 -7.21 8.25
C ALA A 71 -4.41 -7.37 8.63
N TYR A 72 -3.89 -6.50 9.49
CA TYR A 72 -2.52 -6.59 9.98
C TYR A 72 -2.39 -6.01 11.38
N ARG A 73 -1.45 -6.56 12.14
CA ARG A 73 -1.08 -6.02 13.44
C ARG A 73 -0.12 -4.85 13.24
N GLN A 74 -0.42 -3.77 13.91
CA GLN A 74 0.43 -2.59 13.99
C GLN A 74 0.86 -2.39 15.42
N ASP A 75 2.16 -2.44 15.66
CA ASP A 75 2.75 -2.15 16.95
C ASP A 75 3.08 -0.64 17.00
N THR A 76 2.61 0.02 18.05
CA THR A 76 2.85 1.44 18.33
C THR A 76 3.36 1.57 19.76
N LEU A 77 3.88 2.76 20.12
CA LEU A 77 4.29 3.05 21.49
C LEU A 77 3.15 2.88 22.52
N SER A 78 1.90 3.00 22.09
CA SER A 78 0.70 2.82 22.93
C SER A 78 0.16 1.38 22.92
N GLY A 79 0.81 0.44 22.26
CA GLY A 79 0.40 -0.95 22.18
C GLY A 79 0.20 -1.48 20.76
N ALA A 80 -0.23 -2.74 20.70
CA ALA A 80 -0.51 -3.42 19.44
C ALA A 80 -1.98 -3.25 19.04
N HIS A 81 -2.21 -2.78 17.83
CA HIS A 81 -3.53 -2.57 17.27
C HIS A 81 -3.75 -3.46 16.05
N LEU A 82 -4.93 -4.07 15.97
CA LEU A 82 -5.35 -4.78 14.76
C LEU A 82 -6.00 -3.79 13.80
N ASN A 83 -5.32 -3.51 12.70
CA ASN A 83 -5.86 -2.71 11.62
C ASN A 83 -6.59 -3.59 10.62
N LYS A 84 -7.81 -3.19 10.26
CA LYS A 84 -8.66 -3.83 9.27
C LYS A 84 -8.92 -2.88 8.11
N ASN A 85 -8.96 -3.42 6.90
CA ASN A 85 -9.38 -2.64 5.74
C ASN A 85 -10.83 -2.18 5.93
N LYS A 86 -11.03 -0.89 6.14
CA LYS A 86 -12.35 -0.30 6.48
C LYS A 86 -13.42 -0.53 5.41
N TYR A 87 -13.03 -0.67 4.15
CA TYR A 87 -13.97 -0.91 3.05
C TYR A 87 -14.41 -2.38 3.03
N LEU A 88 -13.47 -3.30 3.27
CA LEU A 88 -13.78 -4.71 3.43
C LEU A 88 -14.60 -4.95 4.71
N ASP A 89 -14.30 -4.23 5.78
CA ASP A 89 -15.06 -4.28 7.04
C ASP A 89 -16.54 -3.93 6.84
N ALA A 90 -16.82 -2.91 6.02
CA ALA A 90 -18.18 -2.55 5.67
C ALA A 90 -18.91 -3.68 4.91
N VAL A 91 -18.23 -4.36 3.98
CA VAL A 91 -18.80 -5.50 3.24
C VAL A 91 -19.09 -6.67 4.18
N ILE A 92 -18.14 -7.01 5.07
CA ILE A 92 -18.32 -8.10 6.03
C ILE A 92 -19.43 -7.79 7.03
N LYS A 93 -19.55 -6.56 7.52
CA LYS A 93 -20.62 -6.12 8.42
C LYS A 93 -22.00 -6.20 7.77
N GLU A 94 -22.10 -5.85 6.50
CA GLU A 94 -23.37 -5.96 5.77
C GLU A 94 -23.80 -7.41 5.64
N GLU A 95 -22.90 -8.29 5.26
CA GLU A 95 -23.18 -9.74 5.15
C GLU A 95 -23.50 -10.36 6.52
N ALA A 96 -22.83 -9.92 7.59
CA ALA A 96 -23.02 -10.42 8.94
C ALA A 96 -24.45 -10.23 9.50
N LYS A 97 -25.20 -9.24 8.99
CA LYS A 97 -26.59 -8.99 9.42
C LYS A 97 -27.50 -10.20 9.25
N ASN A 98 -27.18 -11.08 8.30
CA ASN A 98 -27.97 -12.27 7.99
C ASN A 98 -27.30 -13.56 8.45
N LYS A 99 -26.29 -13.46 9.33
CA LYS A 99 -25.52 -14.61 9.82
C LYS A 99 -25.71 -14.80 11.34
N LYS A 100 -25.28 -15.96 11.85
CA LYS A 100 -25.29 -16.24 13.28
C LYS A 100 -24.29 -15.37 14.05
N GLU A 101 -24.53 -15.22 15.33
CA GLU A 101 -23.61 -14.56 16.25
C GLU A 101 -22.19 -15.15 16.16
N GLY A 102 -21.16 -14.30 16.24
CA GLY A 102 -19.75 -14.69 16.14
C GLY A 102 -19.21 -14.85 14.71
N TRP A 103 -20.09 -14.87 13.68
CA TRP A 103 -19.64 -15.06 12.29
C TRP A 103 -18.70 -13.95 11.81
N TYR A 104 -18.91 -12.71 12.23
CA TYR A 104 -18.05 -11.58 11.87
C TYR A 104 -16.62 -11.77 12.38
N GLU A 105 -16.46 -12.20 13.62
CA GLU A 105 -15.17 -12.47 14.26
C GLU A 105 -14.48 -13.68 13.61
N ASP A 106 -15.22 -14.72 13.28
CA ASP A 106 -14.71 -15.91 12.61
C ASP A 106 -14.16 -15.56 11.21
N VAL A 107 -14.85 -14.70 10.46
CA VAL A 107 -14.37 -14.23 9.14
C VAL A 107 -13.06 -13.47 9.28
N TRP A 108 -12.97 -12.52 10.21
CA TRP A 108 -11.73 -11.77 10.41
C TRP A 108 -10.59 -12.67 10.90
N SER A 109 -10.86 -13.61 11.78
CA SER A 109 -9.88 -14.60 12.23
C SER A 109 -9.36 -15.44 11.06
N SER A 110 -10.25 -15.84 10.16
CA SER A 110 -9.90 -16.57 8.94
C SER A 110 -9.05 -15.73 7.98
N ILE A 111 -9.38 -14.46 7.79
CA ILE A 111 -8.58 -13.53 6.95
C ILE A 111 -7.17 -13.37 7.53
N ILE A 112 -7.04 -13.18 8.85
CA ILE A 112 -5.75 -13.05 9.52
C ILE A 112 -4.93 -14.34 9.36
N ALA A 113 -5.55 -15.50 9.54
CA ALA A 113 -4.89 -16.80 9.39
C ALA A 113 -4.40 -17.07 7.94
N ASN A 114 -4.96 -16.36 6.96
CA ASN A 114 -4.58 -16.42 5.55
C ASN A 114 -3.83 -15.15 5.09
N ASP A 115 -2.96 -14.60 5.93
CA ASP A 115 -2.09 -13.45 5.62
C ASP A 115 -2.84 -12.21 5.10
N GLY A 116 -4.08 -12.03 5.56
CA GLY A 116 -4.94 -10.92 5.13
C GLY A 116 -5.61 -11.13 3.76
N SER A 117 -5.51 -12.32 3.18
CA SER A 117 -6.19 -12.69 1.94
C SER A 117 -7.68 -12.95 2.15
N VAL A 118 -8.50 -12.64 1.14
CA VAL A 118 -9.93 -12.98 1.08
C VAL A 118 -10.23 -14.07 0.06
N GLN A 119 -9.22 -14.58 -0.65
CA GLN A 119 -9.43 -15.47 -1.78
C GLN A 119 -10.06 -16.83 -1.38
N HIS A 120 -9.85 -17.27 -0.14
CA HIS A 120 -10.40 -18.51 0.41
C HIS A 120 -11.87 -18.40 0.85
N LEU A 121 -12.44 -17.19 0.96
CA LEU A 121 -13.81 -16.98 1.46
C LEU A 121 -14.84 -17.43 0.42
N THR A 122 -15.54 -18.53 0.70
CA THR A 122 -16.49 -19.14 -0.25
C THR A 122 -17.78 -18.34 -0.47
N TRP A 123 -18.17 -17.54 0.51
CA TRP A 123 -19.38 -16.73 0.47
C TRP A 123 -19.23 -15.44 -0.36
N MET A 124 -17.98 -15.01 -0.61
CA MET A 124 -17.68 -13.78 -1.35
C MET A 124 -17.58 -14.05 -2.85
N ASP A 125 -18.24 -13.22 -3.66
CA ASP A 125 -18.15 -13.32 -5.11
C ASP A 125 -16.75 -12.97 -5.65
N GLN A 126 -16.42 -13.47 -6.83
CA GLN A 126 -15.07 -13.32 -7.39
C GLN A 126 -14.71 -11.86 -7.68
N ARG A 127 -15.66 -11.04 -8.09
CA ARG A 127 -15.41 -9.62 -8.37
C ARG A 127 -15.00 -8.87 -7.10
N THR A 128 -15.69 -9.14 -6.00
CA THR A 128 -15.34 -8.57 -4.69
C THR A 128 -13.98 -9.08 -4.21
N LYS A 129 -13.69 -10.38 -4.36
CA LYS A 129 -12.35 -10.93 -4.08
C LYS A 129 -11.25 -10.24 -4.87
N ASP A 130 -11.49 -9.96 -6.15
CA ASP A 130 -10.50 -9.29 -7.01
C ASP A 130 -10.22 -7.84 -6.59
N VAL A 131 -11.21 -7.15 -6.00
CA VAL A 131 -11.03 -5.79 -5.44
C VAL A 131 -10.14 -5.82 -4.20
N TYR A 132 -10.26 -6.85 -3.37
CA TYR A 132 -9.52 -6.97 -2.10
C TYR A 132 -8.29 -7.88 -2.17
N LYS A 133 -7.75 -8.12 -3.36
CA LYS A 133 -6.44 -8.77 -3.52
C LYS A 133 -5.37 -8.02 -2.78
N THR A 134 -4.53 -8.76 -2.07
CA THR A 134 -3.32 -8.21 -1.43
C THR A 134 -2.24 -7.88 -2.46
N SER A 135 -1.24 -7.10 -2.07
CA SER A 135 -0.13 -6.76 -2.96
C SER A 135 0.62 -7.98 -3.51
N MET A 136 0.67 -9.08 -2.74
CA MET A 136 1.30 -10.34 -3.14
C MET A 136 0.46 -11.16 -4.14
N GLU A 137 -0.84 -10.90 -4.20
CA GLU A 137 -1.79 -11.59 -5.09
C GLU A 137 -2.01 -10.86 -6.42
N ILE A 138 -1.62 -9.58 -6.47
CA ILE A 138 -1.74 -8.76 -7.67
C ILE A 138 -0.53 -9.03 -8.58
N ASP A 139 -0.80 -9.24 -9.87
CA ASP A 139 0.27 -9.28 -10.87
C ASP A 139 0.98 -7.90 -10.92
N GLN A 140 2.27 -7.89 -10.61
CA GLN A 140 3.06 -6.67 -10.49
C GLN A 140 3.17 -5.89 -11.81
N ARG A 141 2.90 -6.52 -12.95
CA ARG A 141 2.81 -5.82 -14.25
C ARG A 141 1.72 -4.76 -14.23
N TRP A 142 0.59 -4.98 -13.54
CA TRP A 142 -0.46 -3.97 -13.37
C TRP A 142 0.00 -2.77 -12.52
N VAL A 143 0.81 -3.03 -11.49
CA VAL A 143 1.39 -1.98 -10.66
C VAL A 143 2.32 -1.10 -11.51
N ILE A 144 3.16 -1.72 -12.34
CA ILE A 144 4.04 -1.02 -13.30
C ILE A 144 3.25 -0.23 -14.33
N ASP A 145 2.23 -0.82 -14.95
CA ASP A 145 1.38 -0.16 -15.94
C ASP A 145 0.72 1.12 -15.40
N LEU A 146 0.15 1.03 -14.20
CA LEU A 146 -0.47 2.18 -13.54
C LEU A 146 0.57 3.26 -13.19
N ALA A 147 1.77 2.83 -12.76
CA ALA A 147 2.86 3.75 -12.48
C ALA A 147 3.35 4.47 -13.75
N ALA A 148 3.48 3.76 -14.86
CA ALA A 148 3.88 4.34 -16.14
C ALA A 148 2.83 5.31 -16.69
N ASP A 149 1.55 5.01 -16.55
CA ASP A 149 0.47 5.90 -16.96
C ASP A 149 0.53 7.25 -16.24
N ARG A 150 0.80 7.27 -14.94
CA ARG A 150 0.91 8.51 -14.16
C ARG A 150 2.29 9.18 -14.26
N GLN A 151 3.36 8.44 -14.58
CA GLN A 151 4.71 9.00 -14.74
C GLN A 151 4.76 10.15 -15.76
N LYS A 152 3.89 10.12 -16.75
CA LYS A 152 3.76 11.18 -17.77
C LYS A 152 3.42 12.55 -17.18
N PHE A 153 2.85 12.57 -15.97
CA PHE A 153 2.41 13.79 -15.29
C PHE A 153 3.29 14.14 -14.08
N ILE A 154 4.28 13.30 -13.76
CA ILE A 154 5.16 13.42 -12.59
C ILE A 154 6.55 13.80 -13.06
N ASP A 155 7.10 14.91 -12.53
CA ASP A 155 8.43 15.41 -12.92
C ASP A 155 9.55 14.52 -12.40
N GLN A 156 9.43 14.04 -11.18
CA GLN A 156 10.45 13.27 -10.50
C GLN A 156 10.12 11.79 -10.44
N ALA A 157 10.74 11.05 -9.53
CA ALA A 157 10.55 9.62 -9.35
C ALA A 157 9.28 9.29 -8.55
N GLN A 158 8.91 8.04 -8.58
CA GLN A 158 7.89 7.42 -7.75
C GLN A 158 8.56 6.39 -6.84
N SER A 159 8.33 6.49 -5.53
CA SER A 159 8.72 5.45 -4.57
C SER A 159 7.74 4.28 -4.69
N LEU A 160 7.98 3.43 -5.66
CA LEU A 160 7.11 2.31 -6.02
C LEU A 160 7.74 0.99 -5.58
N ASN A 161 7.12 0.32 -4.60
CA ASN A 161 7.51 -1.02 -4.21
C ASN A 161 6.90 -2.05 -5.18
N VAL A 162 7.64 -3.12 -5.41
CA VAL A 162 7.15 -4.31 -6.10
C VAL A 162 7.18 -5.50 -5.15
N PHE A 163 6.19 -6.38 -5.26
CA PHE A 163 5.95 -7.45 -4.30
C PHE A 163 6.01 -8.79 -4.99
N PHE A 164 6.87 -9.68 -4.51
CA PHE A 164 7.02 -11.01 -5.06
C PHE A 164 6.90 -12.06 -3.96
N ARG A 165 6.18 -13.11 -4.26
CA ARG A 165 6.17 -14.29 -3.41
C ARG A 165 7.57 -14.91 -3.36
N PRO A 166 7.92 -15.60 -2.26
CA PRO A 166 9.25 -16.23 -2.11
C PRO A 166 9.56 -17.26 -3.21
N ASP A 167 8.54 -17.88 -3.76
CA ASP A 167 8.59 -18.88 -4.84
C ASP A 167 8.46 -18.28 -6.25
N ALA A 168 8.47 -16.95 -6.37
CA ALA A 168 8.31 -16.27 -7.64
C ALA A 168 9.43 -16.66 -8.64
N ASN A 169 9.02 -16.97 -9.86
CA ASN A 169 9.97 -17.31 -10.92
C ASN A 169 10.86 -16.09 -11.25
N ILE A 170 12.18 -16.31 -11.30
CA ILE A 170 13.16 -15.26 -11.62
C ILE A 170 12.88 -14.58 -12.97
N LYS A 171 12.33 -15.31 -13.95
CA LYS A 171 11.93 -14.73 -15.24
C LYS A 171 10.79 -13.73 -15.09
N TYR A 172 9.84 -13.99 -14.18
CA TYR A 172 8.76 -13.05 -13.88
C TYR A 172 9.29 -11.80 -13.20
N LEU A 173 10.17 -11.95 -12.20
CA LEU A 173 10.83 -10.84 -11.54
C LEU A 173 11.59 -9.96 -12.56
N HIS A 174 12.39 -10.60 -13.43
CA HIS A 174 13.09 -9.89 -14.51
C HIS A 174 12.11 -9.18 -15.45
N ALA A 175 11.02 -9.85 -15.87
CA ALA A 175 10.03 -9.28 -16.77
C ALA A 175 9.35 -8.02 -16.19
N VAL A 176 9.06 -7.99 -14.89
CA VAL A 176 8.48 -6.82 -14.22
C VAL A 176 9.46 -5.65 -14.22
N HIS A 177 10.73 -5.88 -13.88
CA HIS A 177 11.76 -4.82 -13.90
C HIS A 177 12.04 -4.32 -15.32
N TYR A 178 12.14 -5.22 -16.29
CA TYR A 178 12.30 -4.86 -17.70
C TYR A 178 11.10 -4.04 -18.22
N LEU A 179 9.88 -4.42 -17.84
CA LEU A 179 8.67 -3.68 -18.20
C LEU A 179 8.70 -2.26 -17.63
N ALA A 180 9.13 -2.10 -16.37
CA ALA A 180 9.26 -0.79 -15.72
C ALA A 180 10.22 0.12 -16.51
N TRP A 181 11.40 -0.39 -16.85
CA TRP A 181 12.37 0.33 -17.68
C TRP A 181 11.81 0.65 -19.06
N LYS A 182 11.23 -0.34 -19.77
CA LYS A 182 10.67 -0.18 -21.11
C LYS A 182 9.55 0.86 -21.17
N GLN A 183 8.75 0.98 -20.10
CA GLN A 183 7.65 1.96 -20.00
C GLN A 183 8.10 3.34 -19.51
N GLY A 184 9.40 3.55 -19.28
CA GLY A 184 9.97 4.84 -18.92
C GLY A 184 9.77 5.25 -17.46
N LEU A 185 9.61 4.29 -16.54
CA LEU A 185 9.67 4.59 -15.12
C LEU A 185 11.09 5.00 -14.73
N LYS A 186 11.23 6.09 -13.99
CA LYS A 186 12.53 6.63 -13.58
C LYS A 186 13.21 5.74 -12.54
N THR A 187 12.44 5.23 -11.58
CA THR A 187 12.93 4.34 -10.52
C THR A 187 11.84 3.38 -10.07
N LEU A 188 12.27 2.28 -9.46
CA LEU A 188 11.52 1.50 -8.48
C LEU A 188 12.13 1.78 -7.11
N TYR A 189 11.48 1.31 -6.03
CA TYR A 189 11.98 1.50 -4.67
C TYR A 189 12.41 0.16 -4.08
N TYR A 190 11.59 -0.53 -3.28
CA TYR A 190 11.93 -1.82 -2.73
C TYR A 190 11.35 -2.97 -3.56
N CYS A 191 12.14 -4.03 -3.72
CA CYS A 191 11.66 -5.35 -4.10
C CYS A 191 11.36 -6.12 -2.81
N ARG A 192 10.07 -6.21 -2.45
CA ARG A 192 9.63 -6.84 -1.19
C ARG A 192 9.26 -8.29 -1.43
N SER A 193 9.81 -9.17 -0.59
CA SER A 193 9.48 -10.59 -0.56
C SER A 193 9.32 -11.06 0.88
N GLU A 194 8.54 -12.09 1.10
CA GLU A 194 8.42 -12.74 2.41
C GLU A 194 9.50 -13.82 2.57
N LYS A 195 9.93 -14.08 3.81
CA LYS A 195 10.85 -15.18 4.08
C LYS A 195 10.11 -16.51 3.95
N ILE A 196 10.71 -17.48 3.27
CA ILE A 196 10.16 -18.84 3.05
C ILE A 196 9.73 -19.50 4.38
N GLY A 197 10.42 -19.22 5.50
CA GLY A 197 10.08 -19.76 6.81
C GLY A 197 8.86 -19.15 7.52
N LYS A 198 8.19 -18.14 6.93
CA LYS A 198 6.92 -17.61 7.48
C LYS A 198 5.69 -18.39 6.99
N ALA A 199 5.76 -19.01 5.82
CA ALA A 199 4.66 -19.79 5.28
C ALA A 199 4.29 -21.01 6.15
N ASP A 200 5.27 -21.62 6.84
CA ASP A 200 5.04 -22.81 7.68
C ASP A 200 4.52 -22.51 9.09
N LYS A 201 4.52 -21.25 9.54
CA LYS A 201 4.15 -20.91 10.92
C LYS A 201 2.70 -20.47 11.11
N VAL A 202 1.94 -20.28 10.06
CA VAL A 202 0.55 -19.78 10.13
C VAL A 202 -0.48 -20.90 10.34
N ALA A 203 -0.09 -22.17 10.26
CA ALA A 203 -0.98 -23.31 10.51
C ALA A 203 -1.32 -23.56 12.00
N LYS A 204 -0.82 -22.76 12.95
CA LYS A 204 -1.23 -22.85 14.34
C LYS A 204 -2.43 -21.94 14.58
N ARG A 205 -3.61 -22.58 14.65
CA ARG A 205 -4.85 -22.09 15.25
C ARG A 205 -4.50 -21.27 16.50
N ILE A 206 -4.82 -19.98 16.47
CA ILE A 206 -4.76 -19.15 17.68
C ILE A 206 -5.85 -19.68 18.57
N GLU A 207 -5.49 -20.56 19.50
CA GLU A 207 -6.34 -20.88 20.64
C GLU A 207 -6.59 -19.57 21.38
N ARG A 208 -7.84 -19.33 21.76
CA ARG A 208 -8.27 -18.20 22.59
C ARG A 208 -7.59 -18.29 23.95
N GLU A 209 -6.34 -17.92 24.04
CA GLU A 209 -5.79 -17.54 25.34
C GLU A 209 -6.28 -16.13 25.63
N ALA A 210 -7.02 -16.02 26.74
CA ALA A 210 -7.40 -14.74 27.30
C ALA A 210 -6.18 -13.82 27.33
N ILE A 211 -6.35 -12.58 26.86
CA ILE A 211 -5.33 -11.53 26.94
C ILE A 211 -4.97 -11.41 28.43
N LYS A 212 -3.89 -12.05 28.83
CA LYS A 212 -3.28 -11.81 30.12
C LYS A 212 -2.71 -10.40 30.09
N GLU A 213 -3.02 -9.61 31.11
CA GLU A 213 -2.49 -8.28 31.31
C GLU A 213 -0.98 -8.28 31.08
N ILE A 214 -0.53 -7.44 30.19
CA ILE A 214 0.88 -7.29 29.86
C ILE A 214 1.52 -6.51 31.00
N ASP A 215 2.44 -7.16 31.73
CA ASP A 215 3.22 -6.52 32.77
C ASP A 215 4.17 -5.48 32.17
N PHE A 216 3.91 -4.22 32.47
CA PHE A 216 4.61 -3.03 31.96
C PHE A 216 6.11 -2.98 32.32
N LYS A 217 6.57 -3.81 33.27
CA LYS A 217 7.97 -3.81 33.72
C LYS A 217 8.96 -4.46 32.76
N THR A 218 8.51 -5.35 31.89
CA THR A 218 9.36 -6.03 30.91
C THR A 218 9.59 -5.26 29.62
N MET A 219 8.93 -4.11 29.44
CA MET A 219 9.07 -3.29 28.22
C MET A 219 10.17 -2.21 28.28
N ILE A 220 10.80 -2.00 29.43
CA ILE A 220 11.75 -0.88 29.62
C ILE A 220 13.22 -1.28 29.37
N GLU A 221 13.53 -2.57 29.25
CA GLU A 221 14.92 -3.06 29.13
C GLU A 221 15.35 -3.51 27.72
N GLY A 222 14.72 -3.05 26.68
CA GLY A 222 15.08 -3.38 25.29
C GLY A 222 15.35 -2.15 24.44
N ASP A 223 16.55 -1.60 24.54
CA ASP A 223 17.09 -0.58 23.62
C ASP A 223 17.30 -1.16 22.23
N THR A 224 16.29 -1.12 21.37
CA THR A 224 16.48 -1.13 19.90
C THR A 224 15.29 -0.50 19.22
N CYS A 225 15.53 0.62 18.59
CA CYS A 225 14.55 1.37 17.79
C CYS A 225 14.24 0.59 16.50
N LEU A 226 13.18 -0.20 16.50
CA LEU A 226 12.68 -0.95 15.34
C LEU A 226 12.01 -0.08 14.26
N ALA A 227 11.99 1.23 14.42
CA ALA A 227 11.38 2.15 13.44
C ALA A 227 12.30 2.51 12.26
N CYS A 228 13.61 2.22 12.35
CA CYS A 228 14.59 2.55 11.31
C CYS A 228 15.00 1.38 10.41
N GLU A 229 14.53 0.15 10.70
CA GLU A 229 14.81 -1.05 9.89
C GLU A 229 13.51 -1.62 9.30
N GLY A 230 12.80 -0.85 8.49
CA GLY A 230 11.60 -1.31 7.81
C GLY A 230 11.65 -1.07 6.31
#